data_ebd3748a43876b530849413f32fbee88
#
_entry.id   ebd3748a43876b530849413f32fbee88
#
_cell.length_a   1.000
_cell.length_b   1.000
_cell.length_c   1.000
_cell.angle_alpha   90.00
_cell.angle_beta   90.00
_cell.angle_gamma   90.00
#
_symmetry.space_group_name_H-M   'P 1'
#
loop_
_entity.id
_entity.type
_entity.pdbx_description
1 polymer ?
#
loop_
_entity_poly.entity_id
_entity_poly.type
_entity_poly.pdbx_seq_one_letter_code
_entity_poly.pdbx_strand_id
1 'polypeptide(L)'
;MDIFRVLTRSANIKKNNPNDIKNNSVDYNKPEAEHHAASSDELAREENKITRELDFFRNKRILRDVNEAKGLREEKEEEKEEKEEKDEEEPDHGSEEENELDFEPRIRTLDDAIALRKSYRGKVSGEDVPLPIGSFEDLVTRFSFDKRLLNNLIDNHFTEPTPIQCESIPMTLNDRDILGCAPTGSGKTLAFLIPLLQRTIDGSEAIGLKGLVISPTKELASQIFSECEKLAHKIMLGKKRQLQVALLSKSLSAKLKNKVVSSKKYDIIITTPLRLIDVLKHEALDLSNVKDIVFDEADKLFDKTFVEQTDSILSLCHSNQLRKSMFSATLPSNVEEIAQSIMLDPIRIIIGHKEAANSNIEQKLIFCGNEEGKLIAIRQLVQEGQFKPPVLIFLKSITRAKALYHELMYDRMNVDVIHAERTAMQRDKIIERFRSGDLWCLICTDVLARGIDFKGVNLVINYDVPRTAQAYVHRIGRTGRAGRSGRAITFYTKQDSLAIKPVINVMKQSGCEVSEWMDKLSKITKKEKEELKHNQSKVIARKDISTVPKIDRIKRKQRQEMIKASKRRKQRAVETAAED
;
A
#
# COMPACT_ATOMS: atom_id res chain seq x y z
N MET A 1 -27.50 -5.64 -12.98
CA MET A 1 -27.47 -4.42 -13.83
C MET A 1 -26.03 -4.05 -14.04
N ASP A 2 -25.58 -4.08 -15.30
CA ASP A 2 -24.19 -3.80 -15.64
C ASP A 2 -23.78 -2.39 -15.22
N ILE A 3 -22.58 -2.22 -14.66
CA ILE A 3 -21.92 -0.91 -14.43
C ILE A 3 -22.06 -0.02 -15.68
N PHE A 4 -22.05 -0.64 -16.85
CA PHE A 4 -22.30 -0.03 -18.15
C PHE A 4 -23.68 0.64 -18.25
N ARG A 5 -24.74 0.04 -17.69
CA ARG A 5 -26.08 0.64 -17.70
C ARG A 5 -26.18 1.87 -16.78
N VAL A 6 -25.42 1.90 -15.71
CA VAL A 6 -25.32 3.08 -14.82
C VAL A 6 -24.54 4.20 -15.50
N LEU A 7 -23.47 3.87 -16.21
CA LEU A 7 -22.64 4.83 -16.94
C LEU A 7 -23.31 5.34 -18.23
N THR A 8 -24.16 4.54 -18.90
CA THR A 8 -24.85 4.93 -20.13
C THR A 8 -26.21 5.59 -19.89
N ARG A 9 -26.82 5.41 -18.71
CA ARG A 9 -28.11 6.07 -18.36
C ARG A 9 -28.03 7.59 -18.39
N SER A 10 -26.84 8.17 -18.26
CA SER A 10 -26.59 9.60 -18.34
C SER A 10 -26.24 10.12 -19.74
N ALA A 11 -26.05 9.24 -20.73
CA ALA A 11 -25.68 9.62 -22.10
C ALA A 11 -26.90 9.91 -23.02
N ASN A 12 -28.15 9.60 -22.58
CA ASN A 12 -29.35 9.71 -23.36
C ASN A 12 -30.34 10.79 -22.87
N ILE A 13 -29.84 11.88 -22.31
CA ILE A 13 -30.70 13.07 -22.13
C ILE A 13 -30.58 13.92 -23.38
N LYS A 14 -31.45 13.66 -24.39
CA LYS A 14 -31.80 14.66 -25.37
C LYS A 14 -32.45 15.85 -24.62
N LYS A 15 -31.90 17.04 -24.77
CA LYS A 15 -32.50 18.27 -24.32
C LYS A 15 -33.83 18.42 -25.08
N ASN A 16 -34.94 18.18 -24.43
CA ASN A 16 -36.22 18.62 -24.92
C ASN A 16 -36.29 20.14 -24.75
N ASN A 17 -36.43 20.85 -25.84
CA ASN A 17 -36.81 22.26 -25.86
C ASN A 17 -38.23 22.42 -25.32
N PRO A 18 -38.53 23.47 -24.54
CA PRO A 18 -39.86 23.64 -23.89
C PRO A 18 -41.02 24.07 -24.81
N ASN A 19 -40.85 24.06 -26.14
CA ASN A 19 -41.87 24.66 -27.06
C ASN A 19 -42.61 23.69 -27.97
N ASP A 20 -42.54 22.37 -27.74
CA ASP A 20 -43.36 21.43 -28.54
C ASP A 20 -44.38 20.69 -27.67
N ILE A 21 -45.40 21.44 -27.21
CA ILE A 21 -46.67 20.87 -26.79
C ILE A 21 -47.70 21.32 -27.81
N LYS A 22 -48.00 20.47 -28.81
CA LYS A 22 -49.32 20.31 -29.43
C LYS A 22 -49.33 19.17 -30.44
N ASN A 23 -50.35 18.31 -30.24
CA ASN A 23 -50.99 17.39 -31.17
C ASN A 23 -50.24 16.14 -31.65
N ASN A 24 -50.60 14.95 -31.15
CA ASN A 24 -51.47 14.06 -31.94
C ASN A 24 -51.83 12.80 -31.15
N SER A 25 -53.12 12.61 -31.07
CA SER A 25 -53.85 11.40 -30.73
C SER A 25 -53.77 10.35 -31.84
N VAL A 26 -54.16 9.08 -31.49
CA VAL A 26 -54.45 7.91 -32.38
C VAL A 26 -53.31 6.87 -32.34
N ASP A 27 -53.50 5.58 -32.15
CA ASP A 27 -54.61 4.66 -32.00
C ASP A 27 -54.10 3.30 -31.48
N TYR A 28 -54.94 2.53 -30.85
CA TYR A 28 -54.69 1.15 -30.40
C TYR A 28 -54.81 0.17 -31.58
N ASN A 29 -53.82 -0.72 -31.72
CA ASN A 29 -54.12 -2.13 -32.01
C ASN A 29 -52.88 -3.04 -31.80
N LYS A 30 -53.12 -4.15 -31.07
CA LYS A 30 -52.27 -5.24 -30.68
C LYS A 30 -51.78 -6.08 -31.89
N PRO A 31 -50.76 -6.96 -31.75
CA PRO A 31 -50.80 -8.09 -30.84
C PRO A 31 -49.50 -8.46 -30.08
N GLU A 32 -49.72 -9.18 -29.06
CA GLU A 32 -48.95 -9.96 -28.10
C GLU A 32 -47.60 -10.53 -28.51
N ALA A 33 -46.59 -10.26 -27.66
CA ALA A 33 -45.46 -11.17 -27.43
C ALA A 33 -45.17 -11.13 -25.93
N GLU A 34 -45.32 -12.29 -25.29
CA GLU A 34 -45.09 -12.52 -23.88
C GLU A 34 -43.62 -12.23 -23.51
N HIS A 35 -43.40 -11.20 -22.71
CA HIS A 35 -42.17 -11.01 -21.95
C HIS A 35 -42.56 -11.03 -20.47
N HIS A 36 -42.14 -12.09 -19.75
CA HIS A 36 -42.16 -12.19 -18.30
C HIS A 36 -41.53 -10.94 -17.70
N ALA A 37 -42.36 -10.05 -17.17
CA ALA A 37 -41.93 -8.95 -16.32
C ALA A 37 -41.55 -9.55 -14.97
N ALA A 38 -40.25 -9.54 -14.68
CA ALA A 38 -39.74 -9.83 -13.34
C ALA A 38 -40.42 -8.89 -12.35
N SER A 39 -40.92 -9.43 -11.24
CA SER A 39 -41.66 -8.65 -10.23
C SER A 39 -40.76 -7.57 -9.63
N SER A 40 -41.35 -6.46 -9.19
CA SER A 40 -40.63 -5.34 -8.54
C SER A 40 -39.76 -5.82 -7.35
N ASP A 41 -40.16 -6.92 -6.72
CA ASP A 41 -39.42 -7.56 -5.62
C ASP A 41 -38.17 -8.33 -6.05
N GLU A 42 -38.13 -8.89 -7.27
CA GLU A 42 -36.93 -9.54 -7.80
C GLU A 42 -35.89 -8.47 -8.22
N LEU A 43 -36.30 -7.38 -8.80
CA LEU A 43 -35.43 -6.24 -9.11
C LEU A 43 -34.85 -5.59 -7.84
N ALA A 44 -35.68 -5.44 -6.81
CA ALA A 44 -35.23 -4.93 -5.51
C ALA A 44 -34.27 -5.92 -4.79
N ARG A 45 -34.46 -7.22 -4.96
CA ARG A 45 -33.52 -8.24 -4.44
C ARG A 45 -32.20 -8.25 -5.20
N GLU A 46 -32.20 -8.08 -6.51
CA GLU A 46 -30.98 -7.97 -7.31
C GLU A 46 -30.24 -6.66 -7.02
N GLU A 47 -30.92 -5.53 -6.89
CA GLU A 47 -30.29 -4.25 -6.49
C GLU A 47 -29.65 -4.33 -5.09
N ASN A 48 -30.33 -4.97 -4.15
CA ASN A 48 -29.78 -5.23 -2.82
C ASN A 48 -28.60 -6.20 -2.85
N LYS A 49 -28.58 -7.20 -3.73
CA LYS A 49 -27.46 -8.12 -3.88
C LYS A 49 -26.24 -7.44 -4.48
N ILE A 50 -26.43 -6.60 -5.49
CA ILE A 50 -25.36 -5.80 -6.11
C ILE A 50 -24.81 -4.75 -5.12
N THR A 51 -25.69 -4.09 -4.36
CA THR A 51 -25.25 -3.16 -3.30
C THR A 51 -24.46 -3.88 -2.22
N ARG A 52 -24.81 -5.12 -1.89
CA ARG A 52 -24.07 -5.97 -0.96
C ARG A 52 -22.70 -6.40 -1.49
N GLU A 53 -22.57 -6.67 -2.79
CA GLU A 53 -21.29 -7.03 -3.43
C GLU A 53 -20.37 -5.82 -3.60
N LEU A 54 -20.90 -4.61 -3.64
CA LEU A 54 -20.17 -3.34 -3.73
C LEU A 54 -19.75 -2.76 -2.36
N ASP A 55 -20.27 -3.30 -1.25
CA ASP A 55 -19.91 -2.84 0.11
C ASP A 55 -18.63 -3.51 0.62
N PHE A 56 -17.49 -3.00 0.19
CA PHE A 56 -16.14 -3.47 0.56
C PHE A 56 -15.82 -3.39 2.06
N PHE A 57 -16.64 -2.68 2.85
CA PHE A 57 -16.43 -2.45 4.28
C PHE A 57 -17.51 -3.08 5.16
N ARG A 58 -18.38 -3.90 4.59
CA ARG A 58 -19.48 -4.57 5.29
C ARG A 58 -19.04 -5.41 6.49
N ASN A 59 -17.86 -6.00 6.44
CA ASN A 59 -17.31 -6.75 7.57
C ASN A 59 -17.20 -5.91 8.86
N LYS A 60 -17.12 -4.58 8.74
CA LYS A 60 -17.07 -3.68 9.91
C LYS A 60 -18.45 -3.45 10.56
N ARG A 61 -19.54 -3.53 9.77
CA ARG A 61 -20.92 -3.46 10.28
C ARG A 61 -21.33 -4.80 10.89
N ILE A 62 -21.06 -5.90 10.19
CA ILE A 62 -21.33 -7.26 10.72
C ILE A 62 -20.58 -7.51 12.03
N LEU A 63 -19.34 -7.02 12.19
CA LEU A 63 -18.60 -7.10 13.45
C LEU A 63 -19.18 -6.22 14.57
N ARG A 64 -19.79 -5.07 14.24
CA ARG A 64 -20.55 -4.27 15.22
C ARG A 64 -21.81 -5.00 15.67
N ASP A 65 -22.59 -5.49 14.72
CA ASP A 65 -23.85 -6.21 15.01
C ASP A 65 -23.60 -7.51 15.78
N VAL A 66 -22.49 -8.21 15.49
CA VAL A 66 -22.07 -9.41 16.23
C VAL A 66 -21.55 -9.08 17.64
N ASN A 67 -20.85 -7.94 17.80
CA ASN A 67 -20.38 -7.51 19.11
C ASN A 67 -21.53 -6.95 19.98
N GLU A 68 -22.49 -6.23 19.39
CA GLU A 68 -23.72 -5.84 20.10
C GLU A 68 -24.57 -7.05 20.48
N ALA A 69 -24.65 -8.08 19.61
CA ALA A 69 -25.36 -9.32 19.92
C ALA A 69 -24.63 -10.20 20.96
N LYS A 70 -23.29 -10.12 21.05
CA LYS A 70 -22.51 -10.77 22.11
C LYS A 70 -22.64 -10.03 23.45
N GLY A 71 -22.55 -8.71 23.47
CA GLY A 71 -22.77 -7.92 24.67
C GLY A 71 -24.15 -8.17 25.29
N LEU A 72 -25.22 -8.28 24.47
CA LEU A 72 -26.56 -8.62 24.91
C LEU A 72 -26.73 -10.08 25.40
N ARG A 73 -25.80 -10.98 25.05
CA ARG A 73 -25.75 -12.35 25.58
C ARG A 73 -24.98 -12.43 26.88
N GLU A 74 -23.89 -11.71 26.98
CA GLU A 74 -23.08 -11.60 28.20
C GLU A 74 -23.88 -10.96 29.33
N GLU A 75 -24.63 -9.86 29.07
CA GLU A 75 -25.56 -9.26 30.07
C GLU A 75 -26.67 -10.22 30.52
N LYS A 76 -27.11 -11.16 29.67
CA LYS A 76 -28.12 -12.16 30.03
C LYS A 76 -27.55 -13.41 30.70
N GLU A 77 -26.27 -13.68 30.53
CA GLU A 77 -25.55 -14.74 31.23
C GLU A 77 -25.13 -14.26 32.62
N GLU A 78 -24.66 -13.01 32.78
CA GLU A 78 -24.37 -12.40 34.08
C GLU A 78 -25.63 -12.26 34.97
N GLU A 79 -26.81 -11.90 34.38
CA GLU A 79 -28.08 -11.91 35.13
C GLU A 79 -28.58 -13.29 35.56
N LYS A 80 -28.08 -14.37 34.93
CA LYS A 80 -28.38 -15.76 35.33
C LYS A 80 -27.42 -16.27 36.39
N GLU A 81 -26.15 -15.92 36.32
CA GLU A 81 -25.15 -16.32 37.30
C GLU A 81 -25.38 -15.62 38.65
N GLU A 82 -25.81 -14.34 38.68
CA GLU A 82 -26.17 -13.66 39.93
C GLU A 82 -27.39 -14.26 40.67
N LYS A 83 -28.18 -15.15 40.02
CA LYS A 83 -29.33 -15.81 40.65
C LYS A 83 -29.03 -17.21 41.18
N GLU A 84 -27.92 -17.81 40.81
CA GLU A 84 -27.51 -19.16 41.28
C GLU A 84 -26.47 -19.13 42.44
N GLU A 85 -25.82 -17.98 42.73
CA GLU A 85 -24.81 -17.85 43.78
C GLU A 85 -25.34 -17.57 45.20
N LYS A 86 -26.61 -17.86 45.50
CA LYS A 86 -27.16 -17.62 46.83
C LYS A 86 -27.35 -18.85 47.72
N ASP A 87 -26.97 -20.01 47.29
CA ASP A 87 -27.00 -21.20 48.13
C ASP A 87 -25.79 -22.09 47.84
N GLU A 88 -24.68 -21.89 48.60
CA GLU A 88 -23.83 -22.98 49.11
C GLU A 88 -22.61 -22.41 49.87
N GLU A 89 -22.45 -22.84 51.13
CA GLU A 89 -21.40 -22.49 52.05
C GLU A 89 -20.07 -23.20 51.75
N GLU A 90 -18.97 -22.52 52.13
CA GLU A 90 -17.56 -22.98 52.13
C GLU A 90 -17.32 -24.30 52.93
N PRO A 91 -16.15 -24.96 52.92
CA PRO A 91 -14.78 -24.53 52.57
C PRO A 91 -13.91 -25.58 51.85
N ASP A 92 -12.80 -25.23 51.22
CA ASP A 92 -11.47 -25.79 51.53
C ASP A 92 -10.33 -25.17 50.71
N HIS A 93 -9.17 -24.95 51.35
CA HIS A 93 -7.93 -24.51 50.77
C HIS A 93 -7.32 -25.60 49.87
N GLY A 94 -7.32 -25.36 48.57
CA GLY A 94 -6.54 -26.10 47.56
C GLY A 94 -5.68 -25.17 46.73
N SER A 95 -4.37 -25.32 46.87
CA SER A 95 -3.36 -24.64 46.07
C SER A 95 -3.68 -24.77 44.58
N GLU A 96 -3.95 -23.65 43.89
CA GLU A 96 -3.98 -23.60 42.41
C GLU A 96 -2.57 -23.90 41.91
N GLU A 97 -2.31 -25.15 41.56
CA GLU A 97 -1.23 -25.52 40.62
C GLU A 97 -1.61 -24.89 39.28
N GLU A 98 -0.92 -23.80 38.87
CA GLU A 98 -0.90 -23.33 37.51
C GLU A 98 -0.48 -24.50 36.61
N ASN A 99 -1.44 -25.11 35.94
CA ASN A 99 -1.15 -26.02 34.84
C ASN A 99 -0.41 -25.21 33.77
N GLU A 100 0.91 -25.17 33.84
CA GLU A 100 1.77 -24.84 32.72
C GLU A 100 1.43 -25.84 31.61
N LEU A 101 0.61 -25.41 30.64
CA LEU A 101 0.44 -26.10 29.39
C LEU A 101 1.83 -26.14 28.72
N ASP A 102 2.50 -27.28 28.82
CA ASP A 102 3.75 -27.58 28.12
C ASP A 102 3.49 -27.52 26.60
N PHE A 103 3.52 -26.30 26.05
CA PHE A 103 3.50 -26.08 24.62
C PHE A 103 4.83 -26.50 24.03
N GLU A 104 4.86 -27.68 23.45
CA GLU A 104 6.05 -28.12 22.72
C GLU A 104 6.20 -27.33 21.40
N PRO A 105 7.39 -26.75 21.12
CA PRO A 105 7.62 -25.97 19.89
C PRO A 105 7.38 -26.83 18.65
N ARG A 106 6.70 -26.28 17.65
CA ARG A 106 6.41 -26.98 16.38
C ARG A 106 7.65 -27.31 15.56
N ILE A 107 8.72 -26.53 15.70
CA ILE A 107 9.99 -26.70 14.97
C ILE A 107 11.10 -26.98 15.96
N ARG A 108 11.62 -28.21 15.93
CA ARG A 108 12.66 -28.67 16.87
C ARG A 108 13.99 -28.99 16.20
N THR A 109 13.95 -29.39 14.93
CA THR A 109 15.12 -29.86 14.20
C THR A 109 15.45 -28.98 12.99
N LEU A 110 16.67 -29.11 12.49
CA LEU A 110 17.08 -28.46 11.23
C LEU A 110 16.29 -29.01 10.04
N ASP A 111 15.90 -30.28 10.06
CA ASP A 111 15.10 -30.90 8.99
C ASP A 111 13.70 -30.30 8.93
N ASP A 112 13.08 -30.05 10.09
CA ASP A 112 11.78 -29.35 10.18
C ASP A 112 11.89 -27.94 9.60
N ALA A 113 12.98 -27.22 9.94
CA ALA A 113 13.25 -25.89 9.41
C ALA A 113 13.44 -25.90 7.88
N ILE A 114 14.14 -26.92 7.35
CA ILE A 114 14.33 -27.08 5.90
C ILE A 114 13.01 -27.40 5.22
N ALA A 115 12.17 -28.25 5.80
CA ALA A 115 10.84 -28.58 5.29
C ALA A 115 9.94 -27.33 5.27
N LEU A 116 9.94 -26.57 6.36
CA LEU A 116 9.21 -25.30 6.46
C LEU A 116 9.68 -24.30 5.40
N ARG A 117 10.99 -24.08 5.24
CA ARG A 117 11.57 -23.18 4.23
C ARG A 117 11.23 -23.58 2.80
N LYS A 118 11.14 -24.88 2.52
CA LYS A 118 10.70 -25.39 1.20
C LYS A 118 9.25 -25.03 0.93
N SER A 119 8.35 -25.09 1.93
CA SER A 119 6.91 -24.84 1.77
C SER A 119 6.63 -23.42 1.23
N TYR A 120 7.36 -22.42 1.71
CA TYR A 120 7.20 -21.02 1.29
C TYR A 120 8.32 -20.51 0.38
N ARG A 121 9.16 -21.42 -0.18
CA ARG A 121 10.29 -21.06 -1.05
C ARG A 121 11.24 -20.04 -0.41
N GLY A 122 11.49 -20.18 0.89
CA GLY A 122 12.40 -19.34 1.63
C GLY A 122 13.87 -19.73 1.40
N LYS A 123 14.74 -18.72 1.32
CA LYS A 123 16.19 -18.88 1.31
C LYS A 123 16.78 -18.06 2.45
N VAL A 124 17.39 -18.74 3.39
CA VAL A 124 18.09 -18.12 4.52
C VAL A 124 19.57 -18.42 4.38
N SER A 125 20.42 -17.41 4.57
CA SER A 125 21.87 -17.53 4.50
C SER A 125 22.51 -16.62 5.54
N GLY A 126 23.56 -17.12 6.18
CA GLY A 126 24.31 -16.51 7.27
C GLY A 126 24.99 -17.59 8.07
N GLU A 127 25.81 -17.21 9.03
CA GLU A 127 26.44 -18.11 9.97
C GLU A 127 25.54 -18.26 11.21
N ASP A 128 25.51 -19.43 11.82
CA ASP A 128 24.78 -19.74 13.06
C ASP A 128 23.31 -19.25 13.02
N VAL A 129 22.55 -19.75 12.06
CA VAL A 129 21.17 -19.35 11.80
C VAL A 129 20.23 -20.01 12.81
N PRO A 130 19.52 -19.25 13.68
CA PRO A 130 18.54 -19.80 14.60
C PRO A 130 17.38 -20.52 13.88
N LEU A 131 16.77 -21.49 14.57
CA LEU A 131 15.60 -22.19 14.06
C LEU A 131 14.41 -21.21 13.94
N PRO A 132 13.61 -21.30 12.87
CA PRO A 132 12.38 -20.52 12.73
C PRO A 132 11.35 -20.89 13.81
N ILE A 133 10.31 -20.06 13.94
CA ILE A 133 9.13 -20.39 14.73
C ILE A 133 8.03 -20.96 13.84
N GLY A 134 7.21 -21.87 14.38
CA GLY A 134 6.05 -22.43 13.70
C GLY A 134 4.74 -21.72 14.13
N SER A 135 4.72 -21.14 15.32
CA SER A 135 3.58 -20.42 15.88
C SER A 135 4.06 -19.23 16.74
N PHE A 136 3.13 -18.34 17.14
CA PHE A 136 3.49 -17.26 18.08
C PHE A 136 3.67 -17.77 19.52
N GLU A 137 3.05 -18.88 19.89
CA GLU A 137 3.23 -19.55 21.17
C GLU A 137 4.67 -20.05 21.35
N ASP A 138 5.34 -20.45 20.25
CA ASP A 138 6.77 -20.83 20.28
C ASP A 138 7.68 -19.71 20.83
N LEU A 139 7.22 -18.43 20.74
CA LEU A 139 7.97 -17.30 21.30
C LEU A 139 7.99 -17.32 22.83
N VAL A 140 6.90 -17.74 23.47
CA VAL A 140 6.83 -17.83 24.94
C VAL A 140 7.76 -18.91 25.45
N THR A 141 7.75 -20.07 24.81
CA THR A 141 8.58 -21.22 25.23
C THR A 141 10.06 -21.01 24.97
N ARG A 142 10.43 -20.35 23.85
CA ARG A 142 11.83 -20.21 23.43
C ARG A 142 12.52 -18.92 23.86
N PHE A 143 11.77 -17.82 24.10
CA PHE A 143 12.35 -16.47 24.26
C PHE A 143 11.81 -15.71 25.47
N SER A 144 11.12 -16.36 26.41
CA SER A 144 10.49 -15.69 27.56
C SER A 144 9.66 -14.48 27.15
N PHE A 145 8.89 -14.64 26.10
CA PHE A 145 8.11 -13.58 25.46
C PHE A 145 7.03 -13.03 26.38
N ASP A 146 6.82 -11.71 26.38
CA ASP A 146 5.83 -11.05 27.24
C ASP A 146 4.40 -11.49 26.87
N LYS A 147 3.68 -12.09 27.82
CA LYS A 147 2.30 -12.60 27.63
C LYS A 147 1.33 -11.49 27.18
N ARG A 148 1.54 -10.23 27.60
CA ARG A 148 0.68 -9.09 27.19
C ARG A 148 0.88 -8.75 25.73
N LEU A 149 2.12 -8.84 25.23
CA LEU A 149 2.40 -8.63 23.80
C LEU A 149 1.79 -9.75 22.95
N LEU A 150 1.83 -10.99 23.44
CA LEU A 150 1.13 -12.11 22.78
C LEU A 150 -0.38 -11.89 22.74
N ASN A 151 -0.99 -11.48 23.85
CA ASN A 151 -2.42 -11.17 23.90
C ASN A 151 -2.78 -10.06 22.92
N ASN A 152 -1.98 -8.99 22.85
CA ASN A 152 -2.20 -7.92 21.88
C ASN A 152 -2.11 -8.40 20.42
N LEU A 153 -1.30 -9.42 20.12
CA LEU A 153 -1.29 -10.05 18.79
C LEU A 153 -2.61 -10.78 18.51
N ILE A 154 -3.09 -11.57 19.45
CA ILE A 154 -4.35 -12.33 19.35
C ILE A 154 -5.55 -11.37 19.21
N ASP A 155 -5.64 -10.35 20.08
CA ASP A 155 -6.71 -9.33 20.06
C ASP A 155 -6.78 -8.56 18.74
N ASN A 156 -5.64 -8.39 18.05
CA ASN A 156 -5.58 -7.79 16.73
C ASN A 156 -5.72 -8.82 15.60
N HIS A 157 -6.17 -10.04 15.90
CA HIS A 157 -6.43 -11.12 14.93
C HIS A 157 -5.19 -11.62 14.18
N PHE A 158 -4.02 -11.55 14.79
CA PHE A 158 -2.80 -12.18 14.29
C PHE A 158 -2.66 -13.56 14.94
N THR A 159 -3.19 -14.59 14.30
CA THR A 159 -3.23 -15.96 14.84
C THR A 159 -2.01 -16.79 14.45
N GLU A 160 -1.47 -16.60 13.24
CA GLU A 160 -0.34 -17.37 12.73
C GLU A 160 0.75 -16.44 12.16
N PRO A 161 2.04 -16.76 12.40
CA PRO A 161 3.13 -16.00 11.83
C PRO A 161 3.26 -16.25 10.32
N THR A 162 3.51 -15.19 9.58
CA THR A 162 3.82 -15.28 8.15
C THR A 162 5.25 -15.78 7.92
N PRO A 163 5.61 -16.30 6.72
CA PRO A 163 6.94 -16.83 6.45
C PRO A 163 8.11 -15.91 6.79
N ILE A 164 7.97 -14.59 6.56
CA ILE A 164 9.01 -13.63 6.95
C ILE A 164 9.09 -13.46 8.47
N GLN A 165 7.96 -13.56 9.18
CA GLN A 165 7.91 -13.49 10.63
C GLN A 165 8.49 -14.75 11.27
N CYS A 166 8.17 -15.95 10.74
CA CYS A 166 8.73 -17.21 11.21
C CYS A 166 10.26 -17.18 11.26
N GLU A 167 10.88 -16.58 10.25
CA GLU A 167 12.35 -16.52 10.16
C GLU A 167 12.93 -15.33 10.92
N SER A 168 12.40 -14.11 10.74
CA SER A 168 13.08 -12.90 11.23
C SER A 168 12.94 -12.66 12.73
N ILE A 169 11.78 -13.03 13.33
CA ILE A 169 11.56 -12.77 14.76
C ILE A 169 12.59 -13.50 15.64
N PRO A 170 12.76 -14.84 15.53
CA PRO A 170 13.75 -15.54 16.34
C PRO A 170 15.18 -15.07 16.11
N MET A 171 15.52 -14.69 14.87
CA MET A 171 16.86 -14.18 14.56
C MET A 171 17.13 -12.83 15.22
N THR A 172 16.13 -11.90 15.16
CA THR A 172 16.27 -10.61 15.85
C THR A 172 16.34 -10.80 17.36
N LEU A 173 15.54 -11.67 17.95
CA LEU A 173 15.57 -11.96 19.40
C LEU A 173 16.91 -12.59 19.84
N ASN A 174 17.62 -13.27 18.95
CA ASN A 174 19.00 -13.76 19.18
C ASN A 174 20.08 -12.73 18.80
N ASP A 175 19.79 -11.45 18.86
CA ASP A 175 20.75 -10.34 18.69
C ASP A 175 21.42 -10.25 17.32
N ARG A 176 20.84 -10.84 16.24
CA ARG A 176 21.43 -10.84 14.91
C ARG A 176 20.93 -9.66 14.06
N ASP A 177 21.83 -9.12 13.26
CA ASP A 177 21.48 -8.18 12.18
C ASP A 177 20.74 -8.91 11.06
N ILE A 178 19.70 -8.30 10.49
CA ILE A 178 18.82 -8.97 9.52
C ILE A 178 18.67 -8.16 8.24
N LEU A 179 18.86 -8.85 7.10
CA LEU A 179 18.50 -8.36 5.78
C LEU A 179 17.33 -9.18 5.23
N GLY A 180 16.11 -8.68 5.46
CA GLY A 180 14.85 -9.33 5.10
C GLY A 180 14.29 -8.86 3.76
N CYS A 181 14.14 -9.77 2.80
CA CYS A 181 13.47 -9.52 1.51
C CYS A 181 12.23 -10.40 1.40
N ALA A 182 11.07 -9.76 1.32
CA ALA A 182 9.79 -10.45 1.14
C ALA A 182 8.79 -9.56 0.38
N PRO A 183 7.84 -10.14 -0.38
CA PRO A 183 6.87 -9.37 -1.16
C PRO A 183 6.10 -8.34 -0.33
N THR A 184 5.51 -7.34 -0.98
CA THR A 184 4.61 -6.40 -0.29
C THR A 184 3.38 -7.14 0.24
N GLY A 185 2.95 -6.80 1.47
CA GLY A 185 1.83 -7.48 2.12
C GLY A 185 2.16 -8.83 2.76
N SER A 186 3.44 -9.20 2.87
CA SER A 186 3.91 -10.45 3.52
C SER A 186 4.05 -10.36 5.04
N GLY A 187 3.68 -9.25 5.69
CA GLY A 187 3.75 -9.11 7.14
C GLY A 187 5.09 -8.58 7.67
N LYS A 188 5.94 -7.95 6.84
CA LYS A 188 7.24 -7.37 7.26
C LYS A 188 7.14 -6.43 8.45
N THR A 189 6.07 -5.64 8.55
CA THR A 189 5.89 -4.67 9.63
C THR A 189 5.87 -5.35 11.00
N LEU A 190 5.13 -6.43 11.16
CA LEU A 190 5.12 -7.20 12.39
C LEU A 190 6.45 -7.96 12.60
N ALA A 191 7.08 -8.40 11.53
CA ALA A 191 8.35 -9.12 11.58
C ALA A 191 9.46 -8.32 12.31
N PHE A 192 9.43 -6.99 12.24
CA PHE A 192 10.36 -6.14 13.00
C PHE A 192 9.75 -5.48 14.24
N LEU A 193 8.44 -5.21 14.27
CA LEU A 193 7.82 -4.57 15.44
C LEU A 193 7.74 -5.51 16.64
N ILE A 194 7.43 -6.78 16.43
CA ILE A 194 7.32 -7.77 17.51
C ILE A 194 8.64 -7.89 18.29
N PRO A 195 9.79 -8.21 17.67
CA PRO A 195 11.04 -8.30 18.42
C PRO A 195 11.51 -6.94 18.95
N LEU A 196 11.25 -5.83 18.27
CA LEU A 196 11.59 -4.49 18.74
C LEU A 196 10.85 -4.15 20.05
N LEU A 197 9.55 -4.46 20.12
CA LEU A 197 8.74 -4.26 21.33
C LEU A 197 9.20 -5.16 22.47
N GLN A 198 9.42 -6.46 22.22
CA GLN A 198 9.92 -7.41 23.24
C GLN A 198 11.24 -6.92 23.83
N ARG A 199 12.22 -6.56 23.00
CA ARG A 199 13.53 -6.07 23.48
C ARG A 199 13.46 -4.74 24.21
N THR A 200 12.49 -3.89 23.85
CA THR A 200 12.23 -2.66 24.60
C THR A 200 11.67 -2.96 25.99
N ILE A 201 10.87 -4.02 26.13
CA ILE A 201 10.36 -4.53 27.41
C ILE A 201 11.50 -5.10 28.25
N ASP A 202 12.33 -5.96 27.67
CA ASP A 202 13.46 -6.59 28.35
C ASP A 202 14.46 -5.55 28.86
N GLY A 203 14.69 -4.48 28.09
CA GLY A 203 15.54 -3.35 28.47
C GLY A 203 14.82 -2.30 29.33
N SER A 204 13.79 -2.64 30.09
CA SER A 204 12.87 -1.72 30.79
C SER A 204 13.54 -0.74 31.77
N GLU A 205 14.67 -1.06 32.33
CA GLU A 205 15.39 -0.24 33.33
C GLU A 205 16.00 1.03 32.72
N ALA A 206 16.40 1.02 31.46
CA ALA A 206 16.98 2.18 30.80
C ALA A 206 15.91 3.21 30.39
N ILE A 207 16.13 4.47 30.73
CA ILE A 207 15.25 5.59 30.33
C ILE A 207 15.78 6.22 29.05
N GLY A 208 14.90 6.47 28.09
CA GLY A 208 15.20 7.14 26.84
C GLY A 208 14.97 6.26 25.62
N LEU A 209 15.37 6.77 24.46
CA LEU A 209 15.13 6.13 23.16
C LEU A 209 15.95 4.86 23.01
N LYS A 210 15.29 3.72 22.83
CA LYS A 210 15.90 2.40 22.63
C LYS A 210 15.74 1.88 21.21
N GLY A 211 14.58 2.17 20.59
CA GLY A 211 14.21 1.71 19.27
C GLY A 211 13.96 2.84 18.28
N LEU A 212 14.50 2.72 17.08
CA LEU A 212 14.34 3.68 16.00
C LEU A 212 13.89 2.97 14.74
N VAL A 213 12.73 3.40 14.17
CA VAL A 213 12.21 2.88 12.89
C VAL A 213 12.24 4.01 11.87
N ILE A 214 12.92 3.76 10.76
CA ILE A 214 13.08 4.71 9.65
C ILE A 214 12.35 4.20 8.42
N SER A 215 11.49 5.05 7.85
CA SER A 215 10.78 4.76 6.61
C SER A 215 10.89 5.93 5.62
N PRO A 216 10.81 5.70 4.29
CA PRO A 216 11.04 6.75 3.31
C PRO A 216 9.92 7.79 3.21
N THR A 217 8.70 7.48 3.68
CA THR A 217 7.54 8.36 3.55
C THR A 217 6.81 8.54 4.88
N LYS A 218 6.16 9.69 5.05
CA LYS A 218 5.40 10.00 6.27
C LYS A 218 4.18 9.10 6.44
N GLU A 219 3.57 8.77 5.33
CA GLU A 219 2.39 7.92 5.26
C GLU A 219 2.73 6.51 5.76
N LEU A 220 3.86 5.94 5.32
CA LEU A 220 4.35 4.65 5.80
C LEU A 220 4.73 4.73 7.29
N ALA A 221 5.45 5.79 7.70
CA ALA A 221 5.76 6.00 9.11
C ALA A 221 4.51 6.05 9.99
N SER A 222 3.45 6.72 9.53
CA SER A 222 2.17 6.79 10.25
C SER A 222 1.48 5.43 10.35
N GLN A 223 1.57 4.59 9.31
CA GLN A 223 1.02 3.23 9.34
C GLN A 223 1.78 2.33 10.31
N ILE A 224 3.12 2.35 10.24
CA ILE A 224 3.96 1.60 11.19
C ILE A 224 3.66 2.04 12.63
N PHE A 225 3.50 3.35 12.85
CA PHE A 225 3.15 3.89 14.15
C PHE A 225 1.79 3.38 14.65
N SER A 226 0.76 3.40 13.80
CA SER A 226 -0.57 2.90 14.17
C SER A 226 -0.57 1.40 14.50
N GLU A 227 0.19 0.57 13.78
CA GLU A 227 0.34 -0.85 14.10
C GLU A 227 1.16 -1.04 15.39
N CYS A 228 2.22 -0.25 15.58
CA CYS A 228 3.02 -0.29 16.81
C CYS A 228 2.21 0.12 18.05
N GLU A 229 1.35 1.14 17.94
CA GLU A 229 0.45 1.56 19.04
C GLU A 229 -0.51 0.45 19.47
N LYS A 230 -1.09 -0.28 18.51
CA LYS A 230 -1.98 -1.41 18.82
C LYS A 230 -1.25 -2.51 19.58
N LEU A 231 -0.04 -2.88 19.12
CA LEU A 231 0.77 -3.89 19.78
C LEU A 231 1.32 -3.45 21.13
N ALA A 232 1.61 -2.16 21.28
CA ALA A 232 2.11 -1.56 22.52
C ALA A 232 0.99 -1.25 23.54
N HIS A 233 -0.27 -1.57 23.24
CA HIS A 233 -1.41 -1.25 24.09
C HIS A 233 -1.25 -1.87 25.48
N LYS A 234 -1.39 -1.03 26.53
CA LYS A 234 -1.27 -1.44 27.95
C LYS A 234 0.03 -2.16 28.33
N ILE A 235 1.10 -2.10 27.51
CA ILE A 235 2.40 -2.66 27.87
C ILE A 235 3.08 -1.76 28.89
N MET A 236 3.45 -2.35 30.04
CA MET A 236 4.13 -1.65 31.12
C MET A 236 5.61 -2.01 31.15
N LEU A 237 6.46 -1.01 31.26
CA LEU A 237 7.90 -1.15 31.50
C LEU A 237 8.16 -1.11 33.00
N GLY A 238 8.54 -2.26 33.59
CA GLY A 238 8.64 -2.40 35.01
C GLY A 238 7.29 -2.14 35.72
N LYS A 239 7.34 -1.70 37.00
CA LYS A 239 6.12 -1.58 37.84
C LYS A 239 5.32 -0.28 37.66
N LYS A 240 5.84 0.75 36.96
CA LYS A 240 5.24 2.11 37.05
C LYS A 240 5.13 2.88 35.73
N ARG A 241 5.73 2.43 34.64
CA ARG A 241 5.80 3.21 33.40
C ARG A 241 5.24 2.43 32.21
N GLN A 242 4.33 3.05 31.46
CA GLN A 242 3.85 2.52 30.19
C GLN A 242 4.87 2.77 29.08
N LEU A 243 5.04 1.80 28.18
CA LEU A 243 5.85 1.92 26.98
C LEU A 243 5.33 3.08 26.10
N GLN A 244 6.23 3.98 25.70
CA GLN A 244 5.89 5.18 24.94
C GLN A 244 6.47 5.12 23.53
N VAL A 245 5.58 4.99 22.55
CA VAL A 245 5.90 5.06 21.13
C VAL A 245 5.56 6.44 20.58
N ALA A 246 6.37 6.98 19.67
CA ALA A 246 6.10 8.27 19.07
C ALA A 246 6.33 8.28 17.56
N LEU A 247 5.39 8.89 16.81
CA LEU A 247 5.60 9.32 15.44
C LEU A 247 6.23 10.71 15.44
N LEU A 248 7.45 10.84 14.92
CA LEU A 248 8.13 12.14 14.80
C LEU A 248 7.47 13.02 13.75
N SER A 249 6.33 13.59 14.12
CA SER A 249 5.55 14.52 13.29
C SER A 249 6.14 15.93 13.30
N LYS A 250 5.64 16.84 12.46
CA LYS A 250 6.06 18.25 12.45
C LYS A 250 5.81 18.93 13.81
N SER A 251 4.67 18.62 14.44
CA SER A 251 4.31 19.18 15.74
C SER A 251 5.22 18.66 16.87
N LEU A 252 5.49 17.34 16.90
CA LEU A 252 6.40 16.77 17.89
C LEU A 252 7.83 17.26 17.71
N SER A 253 8.32 17.37 16.46
CA SER A 253 9.64 17.96 16.16
C SER A 253 9.77 19.38 16.73
N ALA A 254 8.75 20.22 16.55
CA ALA A 254 8.75 21.57 17.10
C ALA A 254 8.75 21.57 18.64
N LYS A 255 7.96 20.70 19.29
CA LYS A 255 7.93 20.57 20.75
C LYS A 255 9.28 20.09 21.32
N LEU A 256 9.95 19.15 20.66
CA LEU A 256 11.28 18.67 21.06
C LEU A 256 12.34 19.79 20.91
N LYS A 257 12.39 20.48 19.77
CA LYS A 257 13.31 21.59 19.51
C LYS A 257 13.16 22.73 20.52
N ASN A 258 11.92 23.06 20.86
CA ASN A 258 11.60 24.10 21.86
C ASN A 258 11.69 23.59 23.30
N LYS A 259 12.16 22.35 23.53
CA LYS A 259 12.30 21.71 24.84
C LYS A 259 11.00 21.67 25.68
N VAL A 260 9.84 21.75 25.01
CA VAL A 260 8.51 21.63 25.64
C VAL A 260 8.26 20.21 26.11
N VAL A 261 8.83 19.24 25.39
CA VAL A 261 8.74 17.80 25.73
C VAL A 261 10.15 17.23 25.77
N SER A 262 10.46 16.45 26.79
CA SER A 262 11.73 15.75 26.90
C SER A 262 11.76 14.55 25.93
N SER A 263 12.88 14.41 25.21
CA SER A 263 13.14 13.24 24.36
C SER A 263 13.19 11.93 25.16
N LYS A 264 13.59 11.97 26.43
CA LYS A 264 13.68 10.81 27.33
C LYS A 264 12.31 10.19 27.65
N LYS A 265 11.20 10.85 27.28
CA LYS A 265 9.85 10.31 27.44
C LYS A 265 9.59 9.11 26.54
N TYR A 266 10.21 9.04 25.38
CA TYR A 266 9.90 8.07 24.35
C TYR A 266 10.91 6.92 24.31
N ASP A 267 10.40 5.70 24.20
CA ASP A 267 11.18 4.46 24.10
C ASP A 267 11.44 4.08 22.66
N ILE A 268 10.44 4.29 21.77
CA ILE A 268 10.50 3.99 20.34
C ILE A 268 10.07 5.22 19.57
N ILE A 269 10.86 5.60 18.57
CA ILE A 269 10.52 6.67 17.62
C ILE A 269 10.43 6.09 16.20
N ILE A 270 9.33 6.42 15.50
CA ILE A 270 9.10 6.10 14.10
C ILE A 270 9.15 7.39 13.30
N THR A 271 9.96 7.43 12.23
CA THR A 271 10.28 8.68 11.55
C THR A 271 10.67 8.52 10.08
N THR A 272 10.89 9.65 9.40
CA THR A 272 11.54 9.72 8.09
C THR A 272 12.91 10.38 8.20
N PRO A 273 13.90 10.07 7.31
CA PRO A 273 15.27 10.55 7.43
C PRO A 273 15.39 12.07 7.64
N LEU A 274 14.84 12.87 6.73
CA LEU A 274 14.93 14.33 6.83
C LEU A 274 14.33 14.91 8.11
N ARG A 275 13.26 14.30 8.62
CA ARG A 275 12.63 14.75 9.86
C ARG A 275 13.51 14.50 11.07
N LEU A 276 14.17 13.32 11.09
CA LEU A 276 15.10 12.98 12.16
C LEU A 276 16.31 13.89 12.15
N ILE A 277 16.96 14.07 11.00
CA ILE A 277 18.12 14.96 10.85
C ILE A 277 17.79 16.39 11.28
N ASP A 278 16.60 16.89 10.96
CA ASP A 278 16.15 18.23 11.35
C ASP A 278 16.07 18.39 12.89
N VAL A 279 15.71 17.35 13.64
CA VAL A 279 15.68 17.36 15.11
C VAL A 279 17.08 17.16 15.70
N LEU A 280 17.90 16.30 15.10
CA LEU A 280 19.28 16.02 15.53
C LEU A 280 20.19 17.25 15.39
N LYS A 281 20.05 18.03 14.32
CA LYS A 281 20.78 19.30 14.12
C LYS A 281 20.56 20.33 15.23
N HIS A 282 19.46 20.21 15.99
CA HIS A 282 19.13 21.08 17.11
C HIS A 282 19.42 20.42 18.48
N GLU A 283 20.15 19.30 18.47
CA GLU A 283 20.47 18.53 19.71
C GLU A 283 19.25 18.23 20.60
N ALA A 284 18.07 18.10 19.95
CA ALA A 284 16.81 17.90 20.65
C ALA A 284 16.48 16.41 20.89
N LEU A 285 17.29 15.52 20.35
CA LEU A 285 17.16 14.08 20.49
C LEU A 285 18.56 13.45 20.55
N ASP A 286 18.75 12.53 21.49
CA ASP A 286 19.97 11.75 21.65
C ASP A 286 19.75 10.33 21.15
N LEU A 287 20.63 9.84 20.28
CA LEU A 287 20.62 8.48 19.72
C LEU A 287 21.64 7.54 20.38
N SER A 288 22.40 7.99 21.38
CA SER A 288 23.46 7.21 22.02
C SER A 288 22.96 5.90 22.66
N ASN A 289 21.72 5.90 23.14
CA ASN A 289 21.09 4.75 23.81
C ASN A 289 20.26 3.87 22.86
N VAL A 290 20.23 4.17 21.56
CA VAL A 290 19.51 3.36 20.58
C VAL A 290 20.22 2.03 20.42
N LYS A 291 19.50 0.94 20.71
CA LYS A 291 19.99 -0.43 20.58
C LYS A 291 19.48 -1.11 19.33
N ASP A 292 18.31 -0.71 18.83
CA ASP A 292 17.67 -1.32 17.66
C ASP A 292 17.30 -0.23 16.63
N ILE A 293 17.82 -0.38 15.43
CA ILE A 293 17.45 0.47 14.29
C ILE A 293 16.87 -0.39 13.16
N VAL A 294 15.70 0.01 12.69
CA VAL A 294 14.97 -0.67 11.61
C VAL A 294 14.83 0.26 10.41
N PHE A 295 15.18 -0.26 9.23
CA PHE A 295 15.00 0.41 7.94
C PHE A 295 13.92 -0.34 7.16
N ASP A 296 12.73 0.26 7.03
CA ASP A 296 11.66 -0.29 6.18
C ASP A 296 11.70 0.36 4.79
N GLU A 297 11.37 -0.41 3.75
CA GLU A 297 11.64 -0.07 2.34
C GLU A 297 13.12 0.31 2.12
N ALA A 298 14.04 -0.55 2.60
CA ALA A 298 15.48 -0.32 2.56
C ALA A 298 16.01 -0.06 1.14
N ASP A 299 15.43 -0.67 0.09
CA ASP A 299 15.76 -0.41 -1.30
C ASP A 299 15.56 1.05 -1.71
N LYS A 300 14.69 1.78 -0.99
CA LYS A 300 14.47 3.21 -1.20
C LYS A 300 15.37 4.05 -0.30
N LEU A 301 15.52 3.69 0.97
CA LEU A 301 16.34 4.42 1.93
C LEU A 301 17.84 4.42 1.56
N PHE A 302 18.30 3.37 0.87
CA PHE A 302 19.67 3.25 0.37
C PHE A 302 19.81 3.56 -1.14
N ASP A 303 18.77 4.17 -1.74
CA ASP A 303 18.88 4.78 -3.07
C ASP A 303 19.64 6.12 -2.98
N LYS A 304 20.23 6.55 -4.10
CA LYS A 304 21.03 7.81 -4.22
C LYS A 304 20.35 9.05 -3.63
N THR A 305 19.03 9.05 -3.51
CA THR A 305 18.27 10.18 -2.96
C THR A 305 18.24 10.25 -1.44
N PHE A 306 18.48 9.14 -0.73
CA PHE A 306 18.37 9.05 0.73
C PHE A 306 19.64 8.52 1.41
N VAL A 307 20.56 7.91 0.67
CA VAL A 307 21.74 7.26 1.25
C VAL A 307 22.57 8.19 2.14
N GLU A 308 22.82 9.44 1.72
CA GLU A 308 23.55 10.43 2.51
C GLU A 308 22.85 10.76 3.84
N GLN A 309 21.51 10.81 3.82
CA GLN A 309 20.71 11.06 5.01
C GLN A 309 20.76 9.87 5.97
N THR A 310 20.68 8.67 5.42
CA THR A 310 20.68 7.43 6.21
C THR A 310 22.05 7.20 6.84
N ASP A 311 23.12 7.48 6.11
CA ASP A 311 24.50 7.44 6.60
C ASP A 311 24.73 8.45 7.73
N SER A 312 24.25 9.68 7.58
CA SER A 312 24.31 10.70 8.63
C SER A 312 23.57 10.29 9.91
N ILE A 313 22.50 9.51 9.82
CA ILE A 313 21.78 8.99 11.00
C ILE A 313 22.59 7.88 11.66
N LEU A 314 23.09 6.92 10.87
CA LEU A 314 23.88 5.81 11.37
C LEU A 314 25.14 6.29 12.09
N SER A 315 25.79 7.33 11.58
CA SER A 315 27.00 7.90 12.19
C SER A 315 26.76 8.54 13.57
N LEU A 316 25.49 8.80 13.94
CA LEU A 316 25.12 9.34 15.26
C LEU A 316 24.65 8.26 16.24
N CYS A 317 24.53 7.01 15.80
CA CYS A 317 24.18 5.88 16.64
C CYS A 317 25.46 5.21 17.15
N HIS A 318 25.92 5.56 18.35
CA HIS A 318 27.21 5.13 18.89
C HIS A 318 27.15 3.92 19.81
N SER A 319 25.98 3.29 19.97
CA SER A 319 25.85 2.11 20.82
C SER A 319 26.66 0.92 20.29
N ASN A 320 27.53 0.35 21.12
CA ASN A 320 28.30 -0.87 20.79
C ASN A 320 27.39 -2.10 20.58
N GLN A 321 26.14 -2.03 21.04
CA GLN A 321 25.11 -3.07 20.91
C GLN A 321 24.06 -2.72 19.87
N LEU A 322 24.36 -1.82 18.92
CA LEU A 322 23.43 -1.42 17.89
C LEU A 322 23.15 -2.56 16.92
N ARG A 323 21.91 -3.01 16.89
CA ARG A 323 21.40 -4.02 15.94
C ARG A 323 20.67 -3.35 14.82
N LYS A 324 20.89 -3.85 13.62
CA LYS A 324 20.37 -3.27 12.40
C LYS A 324 19.46 -4.27 11.69
N SER A 325 18.24 -3.85 11.41
CA SER A 325 17.29 -4.65 10.66
C SER A 325 16.88 -3.91 9.40
N MET A 326 17.08 -4.51 8.25
CA MET A 326 16.68 -3.96 6.95
C MET A 326 15.59 -4.82 6.33
N PHE A 327 14.46 -4.21 6.01
CA PHE A 327 13.35 -4.89 5.34
C PHE A 327 13.03 -4.21 4.02
N SER A 328 12.82 -5.02 2.98
CA SER A 328 12.47 -4.52 1.65
C SER A 328 11.59 -5.49 0.87
N ALA A 329 10.94 -5.01 -0.18
CA ALA A 329 10.26 -5.86 -1.15
C ALA A 329 11.18 -6.33 -2.28
N THR A 330 12.27 -5.59 -2.51
CA THR A 330 13.26 -5.90 -3.55
C THR A 330 14.67 -5.74 -2.97
N LEU A 331 15.60 -6.56 -3.44
CA LEU A 331 16.98 -6.56 -2.94
C LEU A 331 17.97 -6.47 -4.11
N PRO A 332 18.18 -5.27 -4.66
CA PRO A 332 19.17 -5.05 -5.70
C PRO A 332 20.59 -5.13 -5.13
N SER A 333 21.59 -5.44 -5.99
CA SER A 333 22.98 -5.65 -5.58
C SER A 333 23.59 -4.47 -4.81
N ASN A 334 23.24 -3.23 -5.19
CA ASN A 334 23.74 -2.05 -4.47
C ASN A 334 23.25 -1.97 -3.01
N VAL A 335 22.03 -2.43 -2.73
CA VAL A 335 21.50 -2.48 -1.35
C VAL A 335 22.15 -3.62 -0.58
N GLU A 336 22.40 -4.77 -1.22
CA GLU A 336 23.14 -5.88 -0.61
C GLU A 336 24.58 -5.46 -0.26
N GLU A 337 25.28 -4.76 -1.14
CA GLU A 337 26.64 -4.24 -0.90
C GLU A 337 26.67 -3.26 0.28
N ILE A 338 25.71 -2.33 0.33
CA ILE A 338 25.59 -1.38 1.45
C ILE A 338 25.29 -2.14 2.75
N ALA A 339 24.34 -3.07 2.73
CA ALA A 339 23.98 -3.87 3.90
C ALA A 339 25.20 -4.62 4.46
N GLN A 340 26.00 -5.26 3.59
CA GLN A 340 27.24 -5.92 3.99
C GLN A 340 28.28 -4.98 4.60
N SER A 341 28.29 -3.71 4.19
CA SER A 341 29.26 -2.73 4.71
C SER A 341 28.89 -2.15 6.08
N ILE A 342 27.59 -2.09 6.40
CA ILE A 342 27.11 -1.43 7.63
C ILE A 342 26.56 -2.40 8.69
N MET A 343 26.26 -3.64 8.33
CA MET A 343 25.75 -4.69 9.23
C MET A 343 26.84 -5.63 9.69
N LEU A 344 26.66 -6.20 10.88
CA LEU A 344 27.57 -7.18 11.46
C LEU A 344 27.01 -8.58 11.24
N ASP A 345 27.68 -9.39 10.42
CA ASP A 345 27.31 -10.77 10.08
C ASP A 345 25.80 -10.97 9.86
N PRO A 346 25.19 -10.22 8.91
CA PRO A 346 23.76 -10.20 8.77
C PRO A 346 23.22 -11.54 8.28
N ILE A 347 22.13 -12.00 8.91
CA ILE A 347 21.35 -13.11 8.37
C ILE A 347 20.48 -12.57 7.25
N ARG A 348 20.62 -13.16 6.07
CA ARG A 348 19.88 -12.79 4.89
C ARG A 348 18.71 -13.73 4.69
N ILE A 349 17.52 -13.18 4.71
CA ILE A 349 16.24 -13.89 4.55
C ILE A 349 15.59 -13.44 3.24
N ILE A 350 15.26 -14.39 2.34
CA ILE A 350 14.56 -14.13 1.10
C ILE A 350 13.34 -15.04 1.05
N ILE A 351 12.15 -14.46 1.06
CA ILE A 351 10.90 -15.18 0.87
C ILE A 351 10.44 -14.97 -0.57
N GLY A 352 10.37 -16.06 -1.33
CA GLY A 352 10.09 -16.02 -2.76
C GLY A 352 11.34 -15.66 -3.59
N HIS A 353 11.21 -14.70 -4.50
CA HIS A 353 12.30 -14.24 -5.38
C HIS A 353 12.68 -12.79 -5.09
N LYS A 354 13.96 -12.42 -5.24
CA LYS A 354 14.51 -11.08 -4.94
C LYS A 354 13.81 -9.92 -5.66
N GLU A 355 13.33 -10.14 -6.87
CA GLU A 355 12.75 -9.12 -7.75
C GLU A 355 11.40 -9.56 -8.32
N ALA A 356 10.81 -10.66 -7.85
CA ALA A 356 9.52 -11.14 -8.34
C ALA A 356 8.36 -10.44 -7.62
N ALA A 357 7.27 -10.30 -8.34
CA ALA A 357 5.99 -9.92 -7.77
C ALA A 357 5.34 -11.11 -7.03
N ASN A 358 4.33 -10.82 -6.22
CA ASN A 358 3.51 -11.85 -5.61
C ASN A 358 2.82 -12.70 -6.69
N SER A 359 2.90 -14.02 -6.59
CA SER A 359 2.26 -14.98 -7.53
C SER A 359 0.73 -14.83 -7.61
N ASN A 360 0.11 -14.24 -6.59
CA ASN A 360 -1.34 -13.98 -6.57
C ASN A 360 -1.77 -12.78 -7.44
N ILE A 361 -0.83 -12.15 -8.17
CA ILE A 361 -1.13 -10.99 -9.03
C ILE A 361 -1.11 -11.43 -10.48
N GLU A 362 -2.28 -11.46 -11.13
CA GLU A 362 -2.39 -11.60 -12.59
C GLU A 362 -1.79 -10.37 -13.26
N GLN A 363 -0.75 -10.54 -14.07
CA GLN A 363 -0.03 -9.44 -14.71
C GLN A 363 -0.27 -9.47 -16.22
N LYS A 364 -0.72 -8.34 -16.79
CA LYS A 364 -1.05 -8.23 -18.22
C LYS A 364 -0.40 -6.99 -18.84
N LEU A 365 0.07 -7.14 -20.10
CA LEU A 365 0.55 -6.02 -20.90
C LEU A 365 -0.46 -5.71 -22.00
N ILE A 366 -0.78 -4.42 -22.19
CA ILE A 366 -1.67 -3.96 -23.27
C ILE A 366 -0.93 -2.96 -24.15
N PHE A 367 -0.83 -3.30 -25.45
CA PHE A 367 -0.27 -2.40 -26.44
C PHE A 367 -1.31 -1.36 -26.87
N CYS A 368 -1.02 -0.09 -26.65
CA CYS A 368 -1.96 1.02 -26.89
C CYS A 368 -1.63 1.84 -28.16
N GLY A 369 -0.58 1.48 -28.91
CA GLY A 369 -0.14 2.22 -30.08
C GLY A 369 0.44 3.60 -29.74
N ASN A 370 -0.39 4.53 -29.29
CA ASN A 370 -0.02 5.90 -28.89
C ASN A 370 -0.63 6.28 -27.52
N GLU A 371 -0.43 7.53 -27.09
CA GLU A 371 -0.95 8.01 -25.81
C GLU A 371 -2.48 8.13 -25.77
N GLU A 372 -3.12 8.48 -26.87
CA GLU A 372 -4.58 8.54 -26.97
C GLU A 372 -5.19 7.14 -26.84
N GLY A 373 -4.50 6.12 -27.38
CA GLY A 373 -4.88 4.73 -27.23
C GLY A 373 -4.91 4.23 -25.80
N LYS A 374 -4.11 4.80 -24.89
CA LYS A 374 -4.16 4.45 -23.47
C LYS A 374 -5.48 4.88 -22.80
N LEU A 375 -6.02 6.03 -23.17
CA LEU A 375 -7.32 6.48 -22.69
C LEU A 375 -8.45 5.60 -23.24
N ILE A 376 -8.35 5.23 -24.53
CA ILE A 376 -9.29 4.29 -25.16
C ILE A 376 -9.23 2.94 -24.43
N ALA A 377 -8.03 2.45 -24.10
CA ALA A 377 -7.87 1.19 -23.37
C ALA A 377 -8.55 1.23 -21.98
N ILE A 378 -8.49 2.35 -21.24
CA ILE A 378 -9.24 2.48 -19.98
C ILE A 378 -10.75 2.35 -20.24
N ARG A 379 -11.27 3.06 -21.24
CA ARG A 379 -12.68 3.01 -21.61
C ARG A 379 -13.12 1.60 -22.03
N GLN A 380 -12.26 0.90 -22.76
CA GLN A 380 -12.51 -0.49 -23.15
C GLN A 380 -12.55 -1.41 -21.93
N LEU A 381 -11.61 -1.28 -20.97
CA LEU A 381 -11.63 -2.05 -19.73
C LEU A 381 -12.92 -1.82 -18.91
N VAL A 382 -13.46 -0.60 -18.94
CA VAL A 382 -14.75 -0.28 -18.31
C VAL A 382 -15.89 -0.98 -19.06
N GLN A 383 -15.91 -0.93 -20.39
CA GLN A 383 -16.93 -1.57 -21.23
C GLN A 383 -16.95 -3.09 -21.08
N GLU A 384 -15.77 -3.70 -21.00
CA GLU A 384 -15.60 -5.15 -20.82
C GLU A 384 -15.85 -5.62 -19.38
N GLY A 385 -16.20 -4.73 -18.44
CA GLY A 385 -16.37 -5.07 -17.02
C GLY A 385 -15.07 -5.50 -16.31
N GLN A 386 -13.92 -5.24 -16.93
CA GLN A 386 -12.61 -5.58 -16.37
C GLN A 386 -12.08 -4.49 -15.41
N PHE A 387 -12.67 -3.31 -15.41
CA PHE A 387 -12.37 -2.21 -14.51
C PHE A 387 -13.13 -2.38 -13.18
N LYS A 388 -12.61 -3.24 -12.32
CA LYS A 388 -13.24 -3.58 -11.02
C LYS A 388 -12.69 -2.66 -9.92
N PRO A 389 -13.49 -1.73 -9.38
CA PRO A 389 -13.08 -0.90 -8.24
C PRO A 389 -12.75 -1.76 -6.99
N PRO A 390 -11.90 -1.26 -6.07
CA PRO A 390 -11.07 -0.06 -6.16
C PRO A 390 -9.88 -0.21 -7.13
N VAL A 391 -9.60 0.83 -7.93
CA VAL A 391 -8.53 0.84 -8.95
C VAL A 391 -7.47 1.89 -8.62
N LEU A 392 -6.19 1.53 -8.76
CA LEU A 392 -5.07 2.47 -8.70
C LEU A 392 -4.46 2.67 -10.08
N ILE A 393 -4.32 3.93 -10.52
CA ILE A 393 -3.67 4.27 -11.79
C ILE A 393 -2.37 5.03 -11.54
N PHE A 394 -1.26 4.48 -12.03
CA PHE A 394 0.08 5.05 -11.85
C PHE A 394 0.56 5.83 -13.05
N LEU A 395 0.98 7.07 -12.82
CA LEU A 395 1.63 7.93 -13.82
C LEU A 395 2.97 8.44 -13.31
N LYS A 396 3.86 8.81 -14.24
CA LYS A 396 5.23 9.22 -13.90
C LYS A 396 5.39 10.71 -13.59
N SER A 397 4.37 11.56 -13.82
CA SER A 397 4.44 12.98 -13.51
C SER A 397 3.11 13.54 -13.01
N ILE A 398 3.20 14.58 -12.18
CA ILE A 398 2.03 15.29 -11.61
C ILE A 398 1.18 15.90 -12.72
N THR A 399 1.80 16.50 -13.73
CA THR A 399 1.12 17.15 -14.86
C THR A 399 0.25 16.14 -15.63
N ARG A 400 0.81 14.95 -15.89
CA ARG A 400 0.09 13.87 -16.58
C ARG A 400 -1.04 13.30 -15.72
N ALA A 401 -0.79 13.17 -14.39
CA ALA A 401 -1.81 12.71 -13.45
C ALA A 401 -3.01 13.66 -13.38
N LYS A 402 -2.75 14.99 -13.33
CA LYS A 402 -3.81 16.01 -13.40
C LYS A 402 -4.56 15.98 -14.74
N ALA A 403 -3.85 15.80 -15.86
CA ALA A 403 -4.48 15.71 -17.18
C ALA A 403 -5.41 14.50 -17.29
N LEU A 404 -4.96 13.32 -16.86
CA LEU A 404 -5.78 12.11 -16.85
C LEU A 404 -6.99 12.26 -15.91
N TYR A 405 -6.80 12.86 -14.73
CA TYR A 405 -7.89 13.16 -13.80
C TYR A 405 -9.01 13.95 -14.48
N HIS A 406 -8.68 15.03 -15.21
CA HIS A 406 -9.68 15.83 -15.91
C HIS A 406 -10.39 15.06 -17.03
N GLU A 407 -9.69 14.17 -17.75
CA GLU A 407 -10.32 13.34 -18.79
C GLU A 407 -11.30 12.32 -18.18
N LEU A 408 -10.90 11.61 -17.11
CA LEU A 408 -11.76 10.62 -16.46
C LEU A 408 -12.92 11.27 -15.70
N MET A 409 -12.72 12.45 -15.11
CA MET A 409 -13.80 13.23 -14.51
C MET A 409 -14.80 13.71 -15.56
N TYR A 410 -14.33 14.06 -16.76
CA TYR A 410 -15.22 14.39 -17.89
C TYR A 410 -16.05 13.17 -18.32
N ASP A 411 -15.47 11.96 -18.26
CA ASP A 411 -16.18 10.70 -18.49
C ASP A 411 -17.11 10.30 -17.31
N ARG A 412 -17.31 11.19 -16.31
CA ARG A 412 -18.16 11.02 -15.11
C ARG A 412 -17.74 9.84 -14.23
N MET A 413 -16.47 9.49 -14.21
CA MET A 413 -15.95 8.49 -13.29
C MET A 413 -15.71 9.09 -11.89
N ASN A 414 -15.99 8.33 -10.84
CA ASN A 414 -15.65 8.69 -9.46
C ASN A 414 -14.14 8.53 -9.23
N VAL A 415 -13.38 9.56 -9.57
CA VAL A 415 -11.92 9.57 -9.56
C VAL A 415 -11.38 10.76 -8.79
N ASP A 416 -10.25 10.59 -8.12
CA ASP A 416 -9.45 11.69 -7.57
C ASP A 416 -7.96 11.45 -7.86
N VAL A 417 -7.12 12.47 -7.60
CA VAL A 417 -5.68 12.42 -7.87
C VAL A 417 -4.89 12.77 -6.63
N ILE A 418 -3.89 11.94 -6.30
CA ILE A 418 -2.98 12.16 -5.19
C ILE A 418 -1.55 12.41 -5.70
N HIS A 419 -0.94 13.53 -5.30
CA HIS A 419 0.41 13.94 -5.68
C HIS A 419 1.07 14.82 -4.63
N ALA A 420 2.39 15.04 -4.73
CA ALA A 420 3.20 15.73 -3.73
C ALA A 420 2.75 17.19 -3.46
N GLU A 421 2.13 17.87 -4.46
CA GLU A 421 1.64 19.25 -4.30
C GLU A 421 0.35 19.35 -3.46
N ARG A 422 -0.35 18.23 -3.17
CA ARG A 422 -1.49 18.21 -2.25
C ARG A 422 -1.01 18.36 -0.80
N THR A 423 -1.74 19.11 0.01
CA THR A 423 -1.48 19.20 1.45
C THR A 423 -1.70 17.85 2.14
N ALA A 424 -1.11 17.65 3.32
CA ALA A 424 -1.30 16.41 4.09
C ALA A 424 -2.78 16.13 4.36
N MET A 425 -3.54 17.14 4.84
CA MET A 425 -4.98 17.01 5.10
C MET A 425 -5.77 16.62 3.84
N GLN A 426 -5.44 17.19 2.67
CA GLN A 426 -6.09 16.81 1.41
C GLN A 426 -5.78 15.38 1.04
N ARG A 427 -4.54 14.92 1.24
CA ARG A 427 -4.15 13.54 0.96
C ARG A 427 -4.87 12.55 1.88
N ASP A 428 -4.91 12.84 3.17
CA ASP A 428 -5.60 12.00 4.16
C ASP A 428 -7.09 11.88 3.83
N LYS A 429 -7.75 13.00 3.49
CA LYS A 429 -9.17 12.99 3.08
C LYS A 429 -9.40 12.18 1.80
N ILE A 430 -8.52 12.27 0.81
CA ILE A 430 -8.62 11.49 -0.44
C ILE A 430 -8.45 10.00 -0.14
N ILE A 431 -7.47 9.64 0.71
CA ILE A 431 -7.23 8.26 1.10
C ILE A 431 -8.43 7.69 1.87
N GLU A 432 -9.03 8.48 2.75
CA GLU A 432 -10.24 8.11 3.49
C GLU A 432 -11.40 7.84 2.53
N ARG A 433 -11.68 8.75 1.60
CA ARG A 433 -12.73 8.58 0.58
C ARG A 433 -12.48 7.37 -0.33
N PHE A 434 -11.21 7.06 -0.62
CA PHE A 434 -10.87 5.86 -1.39
C PHE A 434 -11.06 4.58 -0.56
N ARG A 435 -10.81 4.63 0.74
CA ARG A 435 -11.04 3.51 1.66
C ARG A 435 -12.51 3.27 1.96
N SER A 436 -13.33 4.34 2.01
CA SER A 436 -14.78 4.24 2.20
C SER A 436 -15.52 3.71 0.97
N GLY A 437 -14.84 3.69 -0.21
CA GLY A 437 -15.46 3.26 -1.47
C GLY A 437 -16.15 4.39 -2.25
N ASP A 438 -16.11 5.65 -1.75
CA ASP A 438 -16.65 6.81 -2.45
C ASP A 438 -15.92 7.10 -3.76
N LEU A 439 -14.65 6.69 -3.84
CA LEU A 439 -13.83 6.79 -5.05
C LEU A 439 -13.61 5.41 -5.66
N TRP A 440 -13.94 5.27 -6.93
CA TRP A 440 -13.72 4.04 -7.69
C TRP A 440 -12.27 3.89 -8.14
N CYS A 441 -11.65 5.03 -8.42
CA CYS A 441 -10.31 5.08 -8.96
C CYS A 441 -9.49 6.19 -8.31
N LEU A 442 -8.24 5.89 -7.98
CA LEU A 442 -7.29 6.86 -7.48
C LEU A 442 -6.08 6.92 -8.42
N ILE A 443 -5.83 8.12 -8.95
CA ILE A 443 -4.66 8.39 -9.79
C ILE A 443 -3.51 8.83 -8.88
N CYS A 444 -2.33 8.22 -9.04
CA CYS A 444 -1.19 8.49 -8.18
C CYS A 444 0.15 8.53 -8.94
N THR A 445 1.13 9.17 -8.32
CA THR A 445 2.53 9.14 -8.76
C THR A 445 3.36 8.23 -7.85
N ASP A 446 4.51 7.73 -8.34
CA ASP A 446 5.34 6.74 -7.63
C ASP A 446 5.71 7.13 -6.19
N VAL A 447 5.94 8.43 -5.93
CA VAL A 447 6.42 8.92 -4.64
C VAL A 447 5.39 8.69 -3.53
N LEU A 448 4.10 8.87 -3.82
CA LEU A 448 3.03 8.78 -2.83
C LEU A 448 2.32 7.43 -2.81
N ALA A 449 2.50 6.65 -3.85
CA ALA A 449 1.93 5.30 -3.90
C ALA A 449 2.74 4.28 -3.09
N ARG A 450 3.96 4.63 -2.67
CA ARG A 450 4.77 3.84 -1.76
C ARG A 450 4.32 4.08 -0.33
N GLY A 451 4.33 3.04 0.46
CA GLY A 451 4.02 3.13 1.87
C GLY A 451 2.54 3.30 2.24
N ILE A 452 1.63 3.70 1.34
CA ILE A 452 0.21 3.75 1.68
C ILE A 452 -0.39 2.35 1.57
N ASP A 453 -0.97 1.87 2.67
CA ASP A 453 -1.75 0.63 2.64
C ASP A 453 -3.15 0.91 2.10
N PHE A 454 -3.32 0.58 0.84
CA PHE A 454 -4.63 0.53 0.21
C PHE A 454 -5.15 -0.91 0.34
N LYS A 455 -5.95 -1.16 1.38
CA LYS A 455 -6.61 -2.47 1.55
C LYS A 455 -7.64 -2.67 0.44
N GLY A 456 -7.66 -3.85 -0.15
CA GLY A 456 -8.71 -4.27 -1.06
C GLY A 456 -8.62 -3.73 -2.50
N VAL A 457 -7.46 -3.26 -2.96
CA VAL A 457 -7.29 -2.87 -4.36
C VAL A 457 -7.40 -4.09 -5.27
N ASN A 458 -8.35 -4.06 -6.20
CA ASN A 458 -8.60 -5.15 -7.14
C ASN A 458 -7.75 -5.04 -8.40
N LEU A 459 -7.55 -3.81 -8.89
CA LEU A 459 -6.85 -3.56 -10.14
C LEU A 459 -5.80 -2.44 -9.99
N VAL A 460 -4.60 -2.70 -10.46
CA VAL A 460 -3.54 -1.70 -10.64
C VAL A 460 -3.32 -1.48 -12.12
N ILE A 461 -3.39 -0.22 -12.58
CA ILE A 461 -3.07 0.16 -13.95
C ILE A 461 -1.79 1.00 -13.95
N ASN A 462 -0.74 0.49 -14.58
CA ASN A 462 0.42 1.29 -14.92
C ASN A 462 0.14 2.02 -16.24
N TYR A 463 -0.43 3.21 -16.17
CA TYR A 463 -0.70 4.06 -17.33
C TYR A 463 0.61 4.46 -18.05
N ASP A 464 1.63 4.75 -17.26
CA ASP A 464 3.00 4.92 -17.73
C ASP A 464 3.88 3.76 -17.27
N VAL A 465 4.67 3.19 -18.18
CA VAL A 465 5.63 2.12 -17.88
C VAL A 465 6.58 2.59 -16.75
N PRO A 466 6.75 1.83 -15.69
CA PRO A 466 7.68 2.17 -14.61
C PRO A 466 9.13 2.17 -15.10
N ARG A 467 9.97 3.01 -14.52
CA ARG A 467 11.37 3.17 -14.95
C ARG A 467 12.28 2.01 -14.53
N THR A 468 11.93 1.32 -13.44
CA THR A 468 12.74 0.23 -12.86
C THR A 468 11.85 -0.96 -12.50
N ALA A 469 12.46 -2.15 -12.45
CA ALA A 469 11.80 -3.36 -11.96
C ALA A 469 11.23 -3.16 -10.55
N GLN A 470 11.97 -2.51 -9.67
CA GLN A 470 11.55 -2.17 -8.32
C GLN A 470 10.28 -1.33 -8.29
N ALA A 471 10.23 -0.23 -9.07
CA ALA A 471 9.04 0.60 -9.16
C ALA A 471 7.84 -0.21 -9.65
N TYR A 472 8.05 -1.16 -10.57
CA TYR A 472 7.01 -2.07 -11.03
C TYR A 472 6.49 -2.95 -9.90
N VAL A 473 7.36 -3.66 -9.20
CA VAL A 473 7.00 -4.54 -8.06
C VAL A 473 6.26 -3.76 -6.98
N HIS A 474 6.74 -2.58 -6.61
CA HIS A 474 6.07 -1.72 -5.62
C HIS A 474 4.68 -1.24 -6.05
N ARG A 475 4.49 -0.92 -7.36
CA ARG A 475 3.18 -0.49 -7.88
C ARG A 475 2.19 -1.65 -7.86
N ILE A 476 2.53 -2.78 -8.46
CA ILE A 476 1.62 -3.92 -8.56
C ILE A 476 1.36 -4.57 -7.20
N GLY A 477 2.33 -4.50 -6.27
CA GLY A 477 2.15 -4.94 -4.89
C GLY A 477 1.15 -4.10 -4.07
N ARG A 478 0.43 -3.15 -4.68
CA ARG A 478 -0.75 -2.51 -4.06
C ARG A 478 -1.99 -3.39 -4.15
N THR A 479 -2.02 -4.37 -5.05
CA THR A 479 -3.03 -5.44 -5.13
C THR A 479 -2.44 -6.79 -4.71
N GLY A 480 -3.23 -7.83 -4.63
CA GLY A 480 -2.79 -9.19 -4.28
C GLY A 480 -2.27 -9.34 -2.85
N ARG A 481 -2.84 -8.60 -1.87
CA ARG A 481 -2.41 -8.61 -0.46
C ARG A 481 -3.25 -9.56 0.38
N ALA A 482 -2.65 -10.03 1.49
CA ALA A 482 -3.32 -10.90 2.46
C ALA A 482 -3.98 -12.14 1.81
N GLY A 483 -3.26 -12.82 0.92
CA GLY A 483 -3.74 -14.04 0.26
C GLY A 483 -4.79 -13.83 -0.85
N ARG A 484 -5.27 -12.61 -1.06
CA ARG A 484 -6.26 -12.30 -2.11
C ARG A 484 -5.62 -12.26 -3.48
N SER A 485 -6.37 -12.66 -4.52
CA SER A 485 -5.96 -12.45 -5.90
C SER A 485 -6.05 -10.96 -6.28
N GLY A 486 -5.14 -10.51 -7.12
CA GLY A 486 -5.10 -9.15 -7.63
C GLY A 486 -4.80 -9.12 -9.12
N ARG A 487 -5.06 -8.00 -9.77
CA ARG A 487 -4.78 -7.81 -11.18
C ARG A 487 -3.94 -6.56 -11.43
N ALA A 488 -2.95 -6.68 -12.31
CA ALA A 488 -2.09 -5.57 -12.70
C ALA A 488 -2.02 -5.48 -14.23
N ILE A 489 -2.34 -4.32 -14.79
CA ILE A 489 -2.31 -4.06 -16.22
C ILE A 489 -1.28 -2.96 -16.49
N THR A 490 -0.40 -3.18 -17.44
CA THR A 490 0.59 -2.18 -17.85
C THR A 490 0.36 -1.78 -19.29
N PHE A 491 0.09 -0.51 -19.53
CA PHE A 491 -0.03 0.07 -20.86
C PHE A 491 1.34 0.43 -21.42
N TYR A 492 1.56 0.10 -22.68
CA TYR A 492 2.80 0.47 -23.35
C TYR A 492 2.54 0.89 -24.82
N THR A 493 3.44 1.71 -25.32
CA THR A 493 3.45 2.23 -26.68
C THR A 493 4.72 1.79 -27.41
N LYS A 494 4.83 2.03 -28.70
CA LYS A 494 6.07 1.79 -29.48
C LYS A 494 7.29 2.48 -28.84
N GLN A 495 7.10 3.65 -28.23
CA GLN A 495 8.17 4.41 -27.61
C GLN A 495 8.64 3.79 -26.26
N ASP A 496 7.83 2.93 -25.64
CA ASP A 496 8.14 2.26 -24.38
C ASP A 496 8.86 0.92 -24.56
N SER A 497 9.19 0.52 -25.80
CA SER A 497 9.77 -0.80 -26.13
C SER A 497 11.01 -1.17 -25.30
N LEU A 498 11.87 -0.19 -25.00
CA LEU A 498 13.04 -0.40 -24.14
C LEU A 498 12.69 -0.40 -22.65
N ALA A 499 11.76 0.48 -22.24
CA ALA A 499 11.36 0.64 -20.83
C ALA A 499 10.56 -0.56 -20.32
N ILE A 500 9.92 -1.34 -21.19
CA ILE A 500 9.09 -2.49 -20.82
C ILE A 500 9.91 -3.76 -20.50
N LYS A 501 11.17 -3.85 -20.94
CA LYS A 501 12.02 -5.04 -20.71
C LYS A 501 12.18 -5.41 -19.23
N PRO A 502 12.48 -4.49 -18.31
CA PRO A 502 12.52 -4.81 -16.88
C PRO A 502 11.19 -5.36 -16.35
N VAL A 503 10.05 -4.87 -16.87
CA VAL A 503 8.72 -5.35 -16.50
C VAL A 503 8.52 -6.79 -16.94
N ILE A 504 8.87 -7.10 -18.19
CA ILE A 504 8.79 -8.47 -18.75
C ILE A 504 9.66 -9.44 -17.92
N ASN A 505 10.87 -9.02 -17.53
CA ASN A 505 11.73 -9.86 -16.69
C ASN A 505 11.10 -10.17 -15.34
N VAL A 506 10.48 -9.18 -14.68
CA VAL A 506 9.74 -9.39 -13.42
C VAL A 506 8.56 -10.34 -13.64
N MET A 507 7.80 -10.19 -14.71
CA MET A 507 6.68 -11.08 -15.06
C MET A 507 7.15 -12.53 -15.20
N LYS A 508 8.24 -12.77 -15.91
CA LYS A 508 8.86 -14.10 -16.05
C LYS A 508 9.28 -14.68 -14.70
N GLN A 509 9.96 -13.90 -13.88
CA GLN A 509 10.40 -14.32 -12.54
C GLN A 509 9.23 -14.62 -11.61
N SER A 510 8.08 -13.98 -11.84
CA SER A 510 6.84 -14.21 -11.09
C SER A 510 6.04 -15.42 -11.59
N GLY A 511 6.50 -16.11 -12.65
CA GLY A 511 5.83 -17.28 -13.23
C GLY A 511 4.66 -16.95 -14.15
N CYS A 512 4.52 -15.70 -14.61
CA CYS A 512 3.49 -15.33 -15.57
C CYS A 512 3.83 -15.88 -16.97
N GLU A 513 2.80 -16.34 -17.68
CA GLU A 513 2.95 -16.70 -19.09
C GLU A 513 3.34 -15.49 -19.92
N VAL A 514 4.41 -15.62 -20.67
CA VAL A 514 4.96 -14.55 -21.50
C VAL A 514 4.84 -14.95 -22.96
N SER A 515 4.21 -14.12 -23.76
CA SER A 515 4.03 -14.37 -25.18
C SER A 515 5.38 -14.43 -25.91
N GLU A 516 5.50 -15.24 -26.97
CA GLU A 516 6.76 -15.43 -27.74
C GLU A 516 7.39 -14.13 -28.25
N TRP A 517 6.60 -13.11 -28.58
CA TRP A 517 7.12 -11.82 -29.03
C TRP A 517 7.90 -11.09 -27.92
N MET A 518 7.54 -11.31 -26.64
CA MET A 518 8.24 -10.73 -25.49
C MET A 518 9.62 -11.38 -25.31
N ASP A 519 9.76 -12.65 -25.67
CA ASP A 519 11.05 -13.36 -25.65
C ASP A 519 12.00 -12.88 -26.75
N LYS A 520 11.44 -12.50 -27.89
CA LYS A 520 12.18 -11.99 -29.06
C LYS A 520 12.67 -10.54 -28.88
N LEU A 521 12.21 -9.82 -27.84
CA LEU A 521 12.79 -8.52 -27.50
C LEU A 521 14.27 -8.72 -27.13
N SER A 522 15.16 -8.36 -28.05
CA SER A 522 16.60 -8.54 -27.92
C SER A 522 17.15 -8.02 -26.60
N LYS A 523 18.19 -8.64 -26.06
CA LYS A 523 18.90 -8.15 -24.86
C LYS A 523 19.36 -6.72 -25.15
N ILE A 524 19.09 -5.80 -24.20
CA ILE A 524 19.52 -4.40 -24.32
C ILE A 524 21.04 -4.38 -24.49
N THR A 525 21.53 -3.83 -25.57
CA THR A 525 22.96 -3.62 -25.79
C THR A 525 23.50 -2.54 -24.84
N LYS A 526 24.81 -2.55 -24.55
CA LYS A 526 25.45 -1.51 -23.72
C LYS A 526 25.13 -0.10 -24.25
N LYS A 527 25.13 0.08 -25.57
CA LYS A 527 24.86 1.34 -26.25
C LYS A 527 23.42 1.84 -26.03
N GLU A 528 22.44 0.97 -26.17
CA GLU A 528 21.03 1.28 -25.86
C GLU A 528 20.81 1.59 -24.36
N LYS A 529 21.58 0.95 -23.48
CA LYS A 529 21.53 1.22 -22.03
C LYS A 529 22.08 2.61 -21.66
N GLU A 530 23.11 3.06 -22.39
CA GLU A 530 23.65 4.41 -22.27
C GLU A 530 22.72 5.46 -22.87
N GLU A 531 22.12 5.19 -24.02
CA GLU A 531 21.10 6.04 -24.64
C GLU A 531 19.87 6.19 -23.75
N LEU A 532 19.42 5.12 -23.10
CA LEU A 532 18.36 5.17 -22.10
C LEU A 532 18.72 6.05 -20.89
N LYS A 533 19.96 5.97 -20.40
CA LYS A 533 20.44 6.84 -19.32
C LYS A 533 20.53 8.30 -19.78
N HIS A 534 20.96 8.55 -20.99
CA HIS A 534 21.09 9.90 -21.54
C HIS A 534 19.74 10.52 -21.91
N ASN A 535 18.80 9.72 -22.42
CA ASN A 535 17.42 10.14 -22.69
C ASN A 535 16.56 10.28 -21.43
N GLN A 536 16.96 9.66 -20.31
CA GLN A 536 16.33 9.90 -19.00
C GLN A 536 16.60 11.32 -18.48
N SER A 537 17.73 11.95 -18.85
CA SER A 537 18.03 13.33 -18.47
C SER A 537 17.27 14.34 -19.36
N LYS A 538 16.95 13.99 -20.60
CA LYS A 538 16.05 14.76 -21.47
C LYS A 538 14.64 14.18 -21.35
N VAL A 539 13.96 14.41 -20.23
CA VAL A 539 12.52 14.23 -20.15
C VAL A 539 11.88 15.30 -21.04
N ILE A 540 11.80 15.02 -22.32
CA ILE A 540 10.86 15.70 -23.20
C ILE A 540 9.50 15.39 -22.57
N ALA A 541 8.89 16.42 -21.99
CA ALA A 541 7.51 16.33 -21.56
C ALA A 541 6.74 15.81 -22.80
N ARG A 542 6.28 14.57 -22.76
CA ARG A 542 5.47 14.03 -23.85
C ARG A 542 4.27 14.96 -23.94
N LYS A 543 4.17 15.69 -25.05
CA LYS A 543 3.08 16.65 -25.30
C LYS A 543 1.73 15.97 -25.56
N ASP A 544 1.70 14.64 -25.50
CA ASP A 544 0.62 13.82 -26.05
C ASP A 544 -0.60 13.70 -25.12
N ILE A 545 -0.41 13.83 -23.80
CA ILE A 545 -1.56 14.11 -22.92
C ILE A 545 -1.67 15.62 -22.79
N SER A 546 -2.72 16.17 -23.34
CA SER A 546 -3.01 17.58 -23.20
C SER A 546 -3.25 17.94 -21.72
N THR A 547 -2.52 18.94 -21.21
CA THR A 547 -2.78 19.52 -19.88
C THR A 547 -4.04 20.38 -19.86
N VAL A 548 -4.65 20.57 -21.04
CA VAL A 548 -5.86 21.40 -21.21
C VAL A 548 -7.05 20.45 -21.33
N PRO A 549 -8.08 20.57 -20.50
CA PRO A 549 -9.30 19.78 -20.58
C PRO A 549 -9.91 19.83 -21.99
N LYS A 550 -10.53 18.71 -22.42
CA LYS A 550 -11.11 18.58 -23.77
C LYS A 550 -12.07 19.71 -24.13
N ILE A 551 -12.87 20.15 -23.16
CA ILE A 551 -13.82 21.26 -23.33
C ILE A 551 -13.11 22.58 -23.63
N ASP A 552 -11.97 22.84 -22.97
CA ASP A 552 -11.18 24.06 -23.18
C ASP A 552 -10.39 23.99 -24.50
N ARG A 553 -9.98 22.81 -24.94
CA ARG A 553 -9.40 22.61 -26.29
C ARG A 553 -10.42 22.96 -27.37
N ILE A 554 -11.67 22.51 -27.23
CA ILE A 554 -12.77 22.82 -28.16
C ILE A 554 -13.03 24.33 -28.17
N LYS A 555 -13.16 24.95 -26.99
CA LYS A 555 -13.35 26.42 -26.89
C LYS A 555 -12.19 27.21 -27.51
N ARG A 556 -10.93 26.80 -27.28
CA ARG A 556 -9.74 27.43 -27.89
C ARG A 556 -9.75 27.27 -29.41
N LYS A 557 -10.10 26.09 -29.92
CA LYS A 557 -10.22 25.85 -31.36
C LYS A 557 -11.29 26.72 -31.99
N GLN A 558 -12.49 26.76 -31.42
CA GLN A 558 -13.60 27.63 -31.86
C GLN A 558 -13.18 29.10 -31.85
N ARG A 559 -12.52 29.57 -30.78
CA ARG A 559 -12.02 30.94 -30.70
C ARG A 559 -10.96 31.24 -31.79
N GLN A 560 -10.05 30.30 -32.05
CA GLN A 560 -9.08 30.47 -33.13
C GLN A 560 -9.73 30.50 -34.50
N GLU A 561 -10.76 29.68 -34.75
CA GLU A 561 -11.53 29.67 -36.00
C GLU A 561 -12.29 31.00 -36.18
N MET A 562 -12.92 31.53 -35.12
CA MET A 562 -13.56 32.87 -35.16
C MET A 562 -12.54 33.98 -35.47
N ILE A 563 -11.36 33.94 -34.84
CA ILE A 563 -10.29 34.93 -35.11
C ILE A 563 -9.82 34.82 -36.56
N LYS A 564 -9.63 33.62 -37.09
CA LYS A 564 -9.26 33.39 -38.48
C LYS A 564 -10.34 33.89 -39.46
N ALA A 565 -11.59 33.60 -39.15
CA ALA A 565 -12.74 34.07 -39.94
C ALA A 565 -12.84 35.61 -39.96
N SER A 566 -12.67 36.25 -38.77
CA SER A 566 -12.63 37.71 -38.67
C SER A 566 -11.47 38.34 -39.45
N LYS A 567 -10.25 37.74 -39.40
CA LYS A 567 -9.10 38.20 -40.23
C LYS A 567 -9.36 38.08 -41.72
N ARG A 568 -9.95 36.95 -42.19
CA ARG A 568 -10.34 36.76 -43.58
C ARG A 568 -11.40 37.78 -44.05
N ARG A 569 -12.40 38.10 -43.21
CA ARG A 569 -13.38 39.14 -43.53
C ARG A 569 -12.76 40.52 -43.66
N LYS A 570 -11.81 40.89 -42.75
CA LYS A 570 -11.06 42.14 -42.84
C LYS A 570 -10.19 42.23 -44.11
N GLN A 571 -9.51 41.11 -44.47
CA GLN A 571 -8.71 41.07 -45.69
C GLN A 571 -9.55 41.23 -46.95
N ARG A 572 -10.70 40.55 -47.05
CA ARG A 572 -11.63 40.72 -48.18
C ARG A 572 -12.22 42.13 -48.25
N ALA A 573 -12.51 42.77 -47.10
CA ALA A 573 -13.00 44.16 -47.06
C ALA A 573 -11.93 45.16 -47.51
N VAL A 574 -10.67 44.87 -47.27
CA VAL A 574 -9.54 45.70 -47.76
C VAL A 574 -9.29 45.45 -49.26
N GLU A 575 -9.43 44.22 -49.75
CA GLU A 575 -9.32 43.87 -51.16
C GLU A 575 -10.46 44.52 -52.00
N THR A 576 -11.73 44.47 -51.53
CA THR A 576 -12.84 45.16 -52.18
C THR A 576 -12.75 46.69 -52.15
N ALA A 577 -12.17 47.26 -51.09
CA ALA A 577 -11.94 48.71 -51.02
C ALA A 577 -10.72 49.19 -51.81
N ALA A 578 -9.91 48.31 -52.38
CA ALA A 578 -8.79 48.63 -53.26
C ALA A 578 -9.12 48.43 -54.74
N GLU A 579 -10.29 47.78 -55.04
CA GLU A 579 -10.82 47.60 -56.39
C GLU A 579 -11.83 48.67 -56.79
N ASP A 580 -12.34 49.45 -55.85
CA ASP A 580 -13.12 50.68 -56.08
C ASP A 580 -12.18 51.93 -56.04
#